data_e6860c97d867a1b5947bfccb94a96f85
#
_entry.id   e6860c97d867a1b5947bfccb94a96f85
#
_cell.length_a   1.000
_cell.length_b   1.000
_cell.length_c   1.000
_cell.angle_alpha   90.00
_cell.angle_beta   90.00
_cell.angle_gamma   90.00
#
_symmetry.space_group_name_H-M   'P 1'
#
loop_
_entity.id
_entity.type
_entity.pdbx_description
1 polymer ?
#
loop_
_entity_poly.entity_id
_entity_poly.type
_entity_poly.pdbx_seq_one_letter_code
_entity_poly.pdbx_strand_id
1 'polypeptide(L)'
;GNQLPGPGTVHSGQDLEFLAPVPIGEKVTISITATARDAASRRVTFDCRGLNARGETIMTGTARVIAPQVKIRMQRPDAAQVSIQSHDNLERFVERCQQLPPVSVAVVHPCDESSLAAALAAKREGLIEPILVGPLARLRAVAEQAGLDLAGVQIEDVAHSHAAAFRAVELVRRGKATALMKGSLHTDELMAEVVSRETGLRTERRITHAFLM
;
A
#
# COMPACT_ATOMS: atom_id res chain seq x y z
N GLY A 1 12.77 14.59 -12.06
CA GLY A 1 14.21 14.80 -12.06
C GLY A 1 14.97 14.20 -13.23
N ASN A 2 14.41 13.14 -13.88
CA ASN A 2 15.18 12.43 -14.92
C ASN A 2 15.15 13.11 -16.30
N GLN A 3 14.25 14.04 -16.55
CA GLN A 3 14.13 14.72 -17.85
C GLN A 3 14.73 16.15 -17.84
N LEU A 4 14.57 16.89 -16.75
CA LEU A 4 15.12 18.25 -16.60
C LEU A 4 15.72 18.44 -15.21
N PRO A 5 16.96 18.95 -15.12
CA PRO A 5 17.96 19.18 -16.17
C PRO A 5 18.61 17.90 -16.70
N GLY A 6 18.18 16.71 -16.29
CA GLY A 6 18.63 15.44 -16.81
C GLY A 6 19.05 14.42 -15.76
N PRO A 7 19.52 13.23 -16.16
CA PRO A 7 19.97 12.17 -15.25
C PRO A 7 21.06 12.67 -14.30
N GLY A 8 21.03 12.20 -13.05
CA GLY A 8 21.95 12.65 -12.00
C GLY A 8 21.56 13.98 -11.31
N THR A 9 20.41 14.54 -11.66
CA THR A 9 19.84 15.70 -10.98
C THR A 9 19.37 15.32 -9.57
N VAL A 10 19.75 16.12 -8.59
CA VAL A 10 19.29 15.99 -7.21
C VAL A 10 18.18 16.99 -6.95
N HIS A 11 17.02 16.50 -6.53
CA HIS A 11 15.91 17.35 -6.11
C HIS A 11 16.21 17.94 -4.72
N SER A 12 16.21 19.28 -4.61
CA SER A 12 16.56 19.96 -3.35
C SER A 12 15.36 20.55 -2.62
N GLY A 13 14.23 20.71 -3.28
CA GLY A 13 12.99 21.20 -2.68
C GLY A 13 11.96 21.61 -3.71
N GLN A 14 10.71 21.70 -3.25
CA GLN A 14 9.59 22.20 -4.06
C GLN A 14 8.55 22.84 -3.16
N ASP A 15 7.83 23.81 -3.73
CA ASP A 15 6.67 24.43 -3.14
C ASP A 15 5.58 24.42 -4.21
N LEU A 16 4.53 23.63 -4.00
CA LEU A 16 3.42 23.46 -4.94
C LEU A 16 2.09 23.80 -4.26
N GLU A 17 1.27 24.56 -4.97
CA GLU A 17 -0.10 24.89 -4.59
C GLU A 17 -1.05 24.22 -5.57
N PHE A 18 -1.98 23.42 -5.05
CA PHE A 18 -3.04 22.76 -5.83
C PHE A 18 -4.29 23.62 -5.74
N LEU A 19 -4.72 24.16 -6.87
CA LEU A 19 -5.81 25.15 -6.97
C LEU A 19 -7.17 24.49 -7.23
N ALA A 20 -7.18 23.30 -7.84
CA ALA A 20 -8.40 22.57 -8.14
C ALA A 20 -8.16 21.05 -8.14
N PRO A 21 -9.19 20.25 -7.79
CA PRO A 21 -9.13 18.79 -7.91
C PRO A 21 -9.12 18.35 -9.38
N VAL A 22 -8.50 17.20 -9.65
CA VAL A 22 -8.48 16.57 -10.98
C VAL A 22 -9.18 15.23 -10.90
N PRO A 23 -10.27 15.01 -11.61
CA PRO A 23 -10.94 13.72 -11.68
C PRO A 23 -10.04 12.65 -12.33
N ILE A 24 -10.28 11.39 -11.95
CA ILE A 24 -9.60 10.26 -12.58
C ILE A 24 -9.97 10.19 -14.07
N GLY A 25 -8.95 10.04 -14.93
CA GLY A 25 -9.13 9.99 -16.38
C GLY A 25 -9.06 11.37 -17.09
N GLU A 26 -8.97 12.47 -16.34
CA GLU A 26 -8.78 13.78 -16.94
C GLU A 26 -7.34 13.98 -17.44
N LYS A 27 -7.20 14.57 -18.64
CA LYS A 27 -5.90 14.93 -19.21
C LYS A 27 -5.36 16.17 -18.53
N VAL A 28 -4.14 16.06 -17.96
CA VAL A 28 -3.41 17.18 -17.36
C VAL A 28 -2.17 17.50 -18.19
N THR A 29 -1.94 18.77 -18.44
CA THR A 29 -0.72 19.26 -19.08
C THR A 29 0.17 19.93 -18.03
N ILE A 30 1.36 19.40 -17.82
CA ILE A 30 2.35 19.94 -16.88
C ILE A 30 3.44 20.68 -17.68
N SER A 31 3.66 21.95 -17.33
CA SER A 31 4.76 22.77 -17.86
C SER A 31 5.78 23.01 -16.76
N ILE A 32 7.05 22.90 -17.10
CA ILE A 32 8.16 23.18 -16.21
C ILE A 32 9.14 24.10 -16.96
N THR A 33 9.31 25.34 -16.46
CA THR A 33 10.13 26.37 -17.09
C THR A 33 11.27 26.76 -16.17
N ALA A 34 12.51 26.70 -16.63
CA ALA A 34 13.66 27.19 -15.85
C ALA A 34 13.62 28.72 -15.74
N THR A 35 13.54 29.22 -14.52
CA THR A 35 13.45 30.67 -14.23
C THR A 35 14.75 31.25 -13.68
N ALA A 36 15.56 30.44 -13.01
CA ALA A 36 16.85 30.90 -12.48
C ALA A 36 17.87 29.75 -12.52
N ARG A 37 19.14 30.14 -12.72
CA ARG A 37 20.29 29.23 -12.69
C ARG A 37 21.46 29.91 -11.95
N ASP A 38 21.99 29.22 -10.95
CA ASP A 38 23.24 29.57 -10.30
C ASP A 38 24.34 28.57 -10.71
N ALA A 39 25.32 29.06 -11.45
CA ALA A 39 26.40 28.22 -11.96
C ALA A 39 27.35 27.73 -10.86
N ALA A 40 27.54 28.50 -9.80
CA ALA A 40 28.46 28.17 -8.71
C ALA A 40 27.93 27.01 -7.85
N SER A 41 26.66 27.07 -7.46
CA SER A 41 25.99 26.02 -6.70
C SER A 41 25.35 24.97 -7.58
N ARG A 42 25.34 25.15 -8.90
CA ARG A 42 24.63 24.30 -9.88
C ARG A 42 23.13 24.19 -9.63
N ARG A 43 22.55 25.11 -8.87
CA ARG A 43 21.12 25.15 -8.59
C ARG A 43 20.35 25.67 -9.78
N VAL A 44 19.23 25.02 -10.07
CA VAL A 44 18.27 25.48 -11.06
C VAL A 44 16.89 25.56 -10.39
N THR A 45 16.24 26.70 -10.59
CA THR A 45 14.86 26.90 -10.13
C THR A 45 13.92 26.82 -11.33
N PHE A 46 12.84 26.10 -11.16
CA PHE A 46 11.80 25.95 -12.16
C PHE A 46 10.49 26.53 -11.67
N ASP A 47 9.77 27.19 -12.57
CA ASP A 47 8.34 27.45 -12.43
C ASP A 47 7.58 26.21 -12.92
N CYS A 48 6.63 25.75 -12.12
CA CYS A 48 5.81 24.57 -12.39
C CYS A 48 4.35 25.01 -12.54
N ARG A 49 3.69 24.60 -13.62
CA ARG A 49 2.30 24.89 -13.87
C ARG A 49 1.58 23.65 -14.40
N GLY A 50 0.42 23.35 -13.83
CA GLY A 50 -0.50 22.30 -14.29
C GLY A 50 -1.77 22.90 -14.86
N LEU A 51 -2.21 22.43 -16.03
CA LEU A 51 -3.46 22.82 -16.66
C LEU A 51 -4.34 21.57 -16.84
N ASN A 52 -5.65 21.72 -16.64
CA ASN A 52 -6.62 20.67 -16.96
C ASN A 52 -6.93 20.65 -18.47
N ALA A 53 -7.83 19.75 -18.89
CA ALA A 53 -8.24 19.62 -20.29
C ALA A 53 -8.91 20.89 -20.84
N ARG A 54 -9.47 21.77 -19.98
CA ARG A 54 -10.08 23.04 -20.34
C ARG A 54 -9.10 24.22 -20.38
N GLY A 55 -7.82 23.98 -20.06
CA GLY A 55 -6.79 25.01 -19.99
C GLY A 55 -6.81 25.83 -18.69
N GLU A 56 -7.57 25.42 -17.69
CA GLU A 56 -7.60 26.08 -16.38
C GLU A 56 -6.41 25.66 -15.55
N THR A 57 -5.81 26.61 -14.82
CA THR A 57 -4.68 26.30 -13.93
C THR A 57 -5.14 25.55 -12.69
N ILE A 58 -4.65 24.34 -12.53
CA ILE A 58 -4.98 23.44 -11.41
C ILE A 58 -3.84 23.31 -10.40
N MET A 59 -2.63 23.67 -10.79
CA MET A 59 -1.46 23.64 -9.94
C MET A 59 -0.46 24.71 -10.35
N THR A 60 0.15 25.37 -9.37
CA THR A 60 1.30 26.28 -9.56
C THR A 60 2.36 25.98 -8.52
N GLY A 61 3.59 26.46 -8.77
CA GLY A 61 4.64 26.43 -7.77
C GLY A 61 6.04 26.44 -8.32
N THR A 62 7.00 26.21 -7.47
CA THR A 62 8.42 26.20 -7.81
C THR A 62 9.09 24.89 -7.43
N ALA A 63 10.03 24.44 -8.23
CA ALA A 63 10.91 23.32 -7.93
C ALA A 63 12.39 23.76 -8.00
N ARG A 64 13.19 23.31 -7.06
CA ARG A 64 14.62 23.59 -6.98
C ARG A 64 15.40 22.30 -7.07
N VAL A 65 16.39 22.28 -7.95
CA VAL A 65 17.24 21.11 -8.18
C VAL A 65 18.71 21.49 -8.24
N ILE A 66 19.58 20.51 -8.04
CA ILE A 66 21.02 20.62 -8.25
C ILE A 66 21.37 19.83 -9.50
N ALA A 67 21.90 20.49 -10.52
CA ALA A 67 22.32 19.85 -11.76
C ALA A 67 23.55 18.95 -11.55
N PRO A 68 23.68 17.84 -12.28
CA PRO A 68 24.85 16.97 -12.20
C PRO A 68 26.13 17.67 -12.64
N GLN A 69 27.28 17.23 -12.14
CA GLN A 69 28.57 17.81 -12.53
C GLN A 69 28.94 17.46 -13.97
N VAL A 70 28.60 16.29 -14.39
CA VAL A 70 28.87 15.75 -15.72
C VAL A 70 27.58 15.65 -16.50
N LYS A 71 27.58 16.16 -17.73
CA LYS A 71 26.42 16.07 -18.63
C LYS A 71 26.24 14.62 -19.09
N ILE A 72 25.24 13.94 -18.52
CA ILE A 72 24.86 12.60 -18.92
C ILE A 72 23.88 12.72 -20.09
N ARG A 73 24.26 12.24 -21.27
CA ARG A 73 23.34 12.10 -22.42
C ARG A 73 22.73 10.72 -22.36
N MET A 74 21.45 10.64 -22.10
CA MET A 74 20.65 9.44 -22.33
C MET A 74 19.79 9.66 -23.57
N GLN A 75 19.65 8.62 -24.39
CA GLN A 75 18.60 8.62 -25.44
C GLN A 75 17.27 8.85 -24.72
N ARG A 76 16.43 9.72 -25.28
CA ARG A 76 15.07 9.92 -24.78
C ARG A 76 14.41 8.55 -24.77
N PRO A 77 13.98 8.00 -23.63
CA PRO A 77 13.02 6.93 -23.68
C PRO A 77 11.79 7.53 -24.37
N ASP A 78 11.16 6.78 -25.26
CA ASP A 78 9.84 7.11 -25.78
C ASP A 78 8.97 7.55 -24.62
N ALA A 79 8.14 8.58 -24.87
CA ALA A 79 7.32 9.23 -23.86
C ALA A 79 6.78 8.17 -22.91
N ALA A 80 7.11 8.30 -21.62
CA ALA A 80 6.62 7.34 -20.63
C ALA A 80 5.11 7.22 -20.85
N GLN A 81 4.69 6.12 -21.42
CA GLN A 81 3.29 5.75 -21.38
C GLN A 81 2.97 5.61 -19.91
N VAL A 82 2.29 6.59 -19.33
CA VAL A 82 1.56 6.40 -18.10
C VAL A 82 0.44 5.44 -18.49
N SER A 83 0.73 4.16 -18.45
CA SER A 83 -0.32 3.19 -18.38
C SER A 83 -0.93 3.41 -16.99
N ILE A 84 -2.15 3.87 -16.94
CA ILE A 84 -3.01 3.60 -15.80
C ILE A 84 -3.01 2.06 -15.78
N GLN A 85 -2.28 1.47 -14.84
CA GLN A 85 -2.39 0.04 -14.62
C GLN A 85 -3.83 -0.14 -14.14
N SER A 86 -4.69 -0.52 -15.08
CA SER A 86 -6.03 -0.98 -14.78
C SER A 86 -5.90 -2.15 -13.79
N HIS A 87 -6.95 -2.48 -13.10
CA HIS A 87 -7.03 -3.60 -12.15
C HIS A 87 -6.64 -4.96 -12.76
N ASP A 88 -6.37 -5.02 -14.07
CA ASP A 88 -6.00 -6.22 -14.83
C ASP A 88 -4.81 -6.99 -14.23
N ASN A 89 -3.83 -6.29 -13.63
CA ASN A 89 -2.71 -6.97 -12.99
C ASN A 89 -3.12 -7.67 -11.69
N LEU A 90 -4.02 -7.05 -10.93
CA LEU A 90 -4.56 -7.64 -9.70
C LEU A 90 -5.47 -8.84 -10.05
N GLU A 91 -6.34 -8.70 -11.03
CA GLU A 91 -7.22 -9.78 -11.50
C GLU A 91 -6.41 -10.98 -11.98
N ARG A 92 -5.42 -10.77 -12.85
CA ARG A 92 -4.51 -11.83 -13.30
C ARG A 92 -3.71 -12.47 -12.17
N PHE A 93 -3.34 -11.71 -11.15
CA PHE A 93 -2.67 -12.24 -9.98
C PHE A 93 -3.63 -13.12 -9.16
N VAL A 94 -4.85 -12.67 -8.93
CA VAL A 94 -5.90 -13.44 -8.25
C VAL A 94 -6.22 -14.73 -8.99
N GLU A 95 -6.43 -14.68 -10.31
CA GLU A 95 -6.65 -15.86 -11.16
C GLU A 95 -5.53 -16.90 -11.04
N ARG A 96 -4.26 -16.46 -10.97
CA ARG A 96 -3.14 -17.38 -10.74
C ARG A 96 -3.15 -17.99 -9.35
N CYS A 97 -3.52 -17.21 -8.33
CA CYS A 97 -3.61 -17.68 -6.96
C CYS A 97 -4.75 -18.69 -6.77
N GLN A 98 -5.88 -18.54 -7.49
CA GLN A 98 -7.01 -19.46 -7.45
C GLN A 98 -6.68 -20.87 -7.98
N GLN A 99 -5.59 -21.01 -8.73
CA GLN A 99 -5.09 -22.33 -9.17
C GLN A 99 -4.29 -23.06 -8.09
N LEU A 100 -4.00 -22.39 -6.97
CA LEU A 100 -3.28 -22.96 -5.83
C LEU A 100 -4.26 -23.33 -4.70
N PRO A 101 -3.88 -24.26 -3.82
CA PRO A 101 -4.71 -24.53 -2.64
C PRO A 101 -4.81 -23.29 -1.75
N PRO A 102 -5.97 -23.01 -1.14
CA PRO A 102 -6.16 -21.86 -0.28
C PRO A 102 -5.22 -21.91 0.93
N VAL A 103 -4.73 -20.75 1.32
CA VAL A 103 -3.80 -20.61 2.46
C VAL A 103 -4.57 -20.46 3.76
N SER A 104 -4.26 -21.25 4.77
CA SER A 104 -4.84 -21.08 6.11
C SER A 104 -4.28 -19.81 6.78
N VAL A 105 -5.14 -18.85 7.10
CA VAL A 105 -4.76 -17.52 7.60
C VAL A 105 -5.45 -17.21 8.91
N ALA A 106 -4.69 -16.90 9.97
CA ALA A 106 -5.25 -16.34 11.18
C ALA A 106 -5.46 -14.82 11.00
N VAL A 107 -6.73 -14.41 10.95
CA VAL A 107 -7.15 -13.01 10.80
C VAL A 107 -7.28 -12.40 12.18
N VAL A 108 -6.38 -11.47 12.51
CA VAL A 108 -6.18 -10.98 13.87
C VAL A 108 -7.09 -9.79 14.17
N HIS A 109 -8.06 -10.00 15.05
CA HIS A 109 -9.00 -8.97 15.52
C HIS A 109 -9.73 -8.21 14.40
N PRO A 110 -10.43 -8.88 13.46
CA PRO A 110 -11.15 -8.21 12.37
C PRO A 110 -12.49 -7.64 12.87
N CYS A 111 -12.41 -6.69 13.81
CA CYS A 111 -13.55 -6.11 14.51
C CYS A 111 -14.02 -4.77 13.91
N ASP A 112 -13.80 -4.57 12.62
CA ASP A 112 -14.39 -3.53 11.77
C ASP A 112 -14.88 -4.13 10.43
N GLU A 113 -15.77 -3.40 9.75
CA GLU A 113 -16.35 -3.82 8.48
C GLU A 113 -15.30 -4.12 7.42
N SER A 114 -14.31 -3.23 7.26
CA SER A 114 -13.30 -3.34 6.21
C SER A 114 -12.46 -4.61 6.34
N SER A 115 -11.93 -4.88 7.54
CA SER A 115 -11.07 -6.05 7.75
C SER A 115 -11.86 -7.37 7.71
N LEU A 116 -13.08 -7.38 8.22
CA LEU A 116 -13.93 -8.56 8.17
C LEU A 116 -14.39 -8.86 6.73
N ALA A 117 -14.86 -7.85 6.01
CA ALA A 117 -15.26 -7.99 4.61
C ALA A 117 -14.11 -8.46 3.72
N ALA A 118 -12.90 -7.91 3.92
CA ALA A 118 -11.71 -8.32 3.18
C ALA A 118 -11.36 -9.81 3.40
N ALA A 119 -11.40 -10.29 4.65
CA ALA A 119 -11.14 -11.68 4.95
C ALA A 119 -12.18 -12.62 4.31
N LEU A 120 -13.45 -12.25 4.37
CA LEU A 120 -14.53 -13.03 3.76
C LEU A 120 -14.52 -12.99 2.23
N ALA A 121 -14.13 -11.86 1.63
CA ALA A 121 -13.92 -11.74 0.19
C ALA A 121 -12.78 -12.68 -0.27
N ALA A 122 -11.64 -12.66 0.40
CA ALA A 122 -10.53 -13.55 0.09
C ALA A 122 -10.89 -15.05 0.23
N LYS A 123 -11.77 -15.38 1.18
CA LYS A 123 -12.34 -16.76 1.28
C LYS A 123 -13.21 -17.08 0.08
N ARG A 124 -14.12 -16.18 -0.31
CA ARG A 124 -15.02 -16.40 -1.48
C ARG A 124 -14.23 -16.57 -2.77
N GLU A 125 -13.12 -15.84 -2.93
CA GLU A 125 -12.21 -15.98 -4.07
C GLU A 125 -11.35 -17.26 -4.00
N GLY A 126 -11.46 -18.07 -2.95
CA GLY A 126 -10.68 -19.29 -2.79
C GLY A 126 -9.20 -19.06 -2.48
N LEU A 127 -8.81 -17.87 -2.06
CA LEU A 127 -7.42 -17.51 -1.78
C LEU A 127 -6.98 -17.97 -0.39
N ILE A 128 -7.89 -17.89 0.59
CA ILE A 128 -7.59 -18.22 1.98
C ILE A 128 -8.70 -19.07 2.63
N GLU A 129 -8.29 -19.84 3.64
CA GLU A 129 -9.18 -20.37 4.68
C GLU A 129 -8.95 -19.57 5.96
N PRO A 130 -9.83 -18.58 6.27
CA PRO A 130 -9.64 -17.70 7.40
C PRO A 130 -10.02 -18.36 8.72
N ILE A 131 -9.22 -18.14 9.76
CA ILE A 131 -9.53 -18.35 11.16
C ILE A 131 -9.66 -16.97 11.78
N LEU A 132 -10.87 -16.52 12.09
CA LEU A 132 -11.10 -15.22 12.69
C LEU A 132 -10.75 -15.29 14.19
N VAL A 133 -9.80 -14.47 14.63
CA VAL A 133 -9.36 -14.46 16.03
C VAL A 133 -9.78 -13.13 16.66
N GLY A 134 -10.77 -13.14 17.56
CA GLY A 134 -11.30 -11.91 18.17
C GLY A 134 -12.53 -12.16 19.04
N PRO A 135 -13.05 -11.12 19.71
CA PRO A 135 -14.24 -11.23 20.54
C PRO A 135 -15.46 -11.61 19.70
N LEU A 136 -16.01 -12.81 19.93
CA LEU A 136 -17.11 -13.38 19.15
C LEU A 136 -18.33 -12.44 19.08
N ALA A 137 -18.70 -11.82 20.19
CA ALA A 137 -19.83 -10.90 20.24
C ALA A 137 -19.62 -9.69 19.31
N ARG A 138 -18.40 -9.16 19.27
CA ARG A 138 -18.05 -8.02 18.43
C ARG A 138 -17.99 -8.40 16.95
N LEU A 139 -17.41 -9.55 16.63
CA LEU A 139 -17.39 -10.09 15.27
C LEU A 139 -18.81 -10.29 14.70
N ARG A 140 -19.72 -10.83 15.51
CA ARG A 140 -21.12 -11.00 15.11
C ARG A 140 -21.84 -9.67 14.89
N ALA A 141 -21.62 -8.70 15.79
CA ALA A 141 -22.23 -7.38 15.67
C ALA A 141 -21.77 -6.65 14.39
N VAL A 142 -20.47 -6.71 14.08
CA VAL A 142 -19.91 -6.13 12.85
C VAL A 142 -20.47 -6.85 11.62
N ALA A 143 -20.54 -8.17 11.64
CA ALA A 143 -21.10 -8.96 10.54
C ALA A 143 -22.56 -8.63 10.27
N GLU A 144 -23.38 -8.53 11.33
CA GLU A 144 -24.80 -8.15 11.23
C GLU A 144 -24.99 -6.75 10.66
N GLN A 145 -24.23 -5.77 11.16
CA GLN A 145 -24.28 -4.38 10.68
C GLN A 145 -23.88 -4.24 9.21
N ALA A 146 -22.88 -5.02 8.78
CA ALA A 146 -22.35 -4.98 7.42
C ALA A 146 -23.05 -5.98 6.46
N GLY A 147 -24.03 -6.76 6.92
CA GLY A 147 -24.71 -7.79 6.12
C GLY A 147 -23.76 -8.92 5.67
N LEU A 148 -22.77 -9.26 6.48
CA LEU A 148 -21.76 -10.29 6.20
C LEU A 148 -22.16 -11.62 6.84
N ASP A 149 -21.97 -12.72 6.11
CA ASP A 149 -22.24 -14.07 6.61
C ASP A 149 -20.97 -14.72 7.15
N LEU A 150 -21.03 -15.19 8.41
CA LEU A 150 -19.96 -15.92 9.08
C LEU A 150 -20.14 -17.45 9.01
N ALA A 151 -21.13 -17.95 8.30
CA ALA A 151 -21.37 -19.39 8.21
C ALA A 151 -20.14 -20.12 7.62
N GLY A 152 -19.75 -21.22 8.28
CA GLY A 152 -18.61 -22.03 7.85
C GLY A 152 -17.24 -21.35 7.99
N VAL A 153 -17.14 -20.29 8.80
CA VAL A 153 -15.87 -19.65 9.14
C VAL A 153 -15.47 -20.06 10.55
N GLN A 154 -14.23 -20.54 10.71
CA GLN A 154 -13.70 -20.86 12.03
C GLN A 154 -13.44 -19.57 12.82
N ILE A 155 -13.90 -19.54 14.08
CA ILE A 155 -13.71 -18.41 14.99
C ILE A 155 -13.02 -18.89 16.27
N GLU A 156 -11.96 -18.21 16.64
CA GLU A 156 -11.28 -18.34 17.92
C GLU A 156 -11.69 -17.14 18.79
N ASP A 157 -12.55 -17.42 19.77
CA ASP A 157 -13.08 -16.38 20.68
C ASP A 157 -12.02 -15.98 21.70
N VAL A 158 -11.69 -14.70 21.76
CA VAL A 158 -10.74 -14.10 22.70
C VAL A 158 -11.22 -12.72 23.14
N ALA A 159 -10.80 -12.27 24.32
CA ALA A 159 -11.40 -11.11 24.97
C ALA A 159 -11.10 -9.75 24.33
N HIS A 160 -9.90 -9.57 23.73
CA HIS A 160 -9.42 -8.25 23.25
C HIS A 160 -8.30 -8.42 22.20
N SER A 161 -7.82 -7.29 21.62
CA SER A 161 -6.82 -7.26 20.53
C SER A 161 -5.50 -7.93 20.89
N HIS A 162 -4.94 -7.67 22.07
CA HIS A 162 -3.70 -8.32 22.52
C HIS A 162 -3.86 -9.85 22.62
N ALA A 163 -4.97 -10.32 23.21
CA ALA A 163 -5.26 -11.76 23.25
C ALA A 163 -5.43 -12.34 21.84
N ALA A 164 -5.98 -11.57 20.90
CA ALA A 164 -6.11 -11.98 19.51
C ALA A 164 -4.75 -12.10 18.82
N ALA A 165 -3.86 -11.15 19.05
CA ALA A 165 -2.49 -11.19 18.50
C ALA A 165 -1.72 -12.41 19.04
N PHE A 166 -1.73 -12.61 20.35
CA PHE A 166 -1.10 -13.77 20.99
C PHE A 166 -1.65 -15.10 20.44
N ARG A 167 -2.99 -15.25 20.42
CA ARG A 167 -3.65 -16.47 19.95
C ARG A 167 -3.38 -16.75 18.47
N ALA A 168 -3.39 -15.73 17.62
CA ALA A 168 -3.10 -15.88 16.20
C ALA A 168 -1.65 -16.35 15.95
N VAL A 169 -0.68 -15.80 16.67
CA VAL A 169 0.72 -16.24 16.63
C VAL A 169 0.84 -17.69 17.10
N GLU A 170 0.12 -18.07 18.16
CA GLU A 170 0.08 -19.45 18.64
C GLU A 170 -0.48 -20.42 17.57
N LEU A 171 -1.52 -20.03 16.84
CA LEU A 171 -2.09 -20.84 15.74
C LEU A 171 -1.05 -21.10 14.64
N VAL A 172 -0.26 -20.09 14.29
CA VAL A 172 0.82 -20.25 13.31
C VAL A 172 1.92 -21.17 13.85
N ARG A 173 2.36 -20.99 15.10
CA ARG A 173 3.37 -21.88 15.73
C ARG A 173 2.94 -23.35 15.79
N ARG A 174 1.65 -23.59 15.96
CA ARG A 174 1.07 -24.94 15.99
C ARG A 174 0.77 -25.51 14.60
N GLY A 175 1.05 -24.77 13.54
CA GLY A 175 0.78 -25.17 12.16
C GLY A 175 -0.72 -25.21 11.81
N LYS A 176 -1.58 -24.56 12.61
CA LYS A 176 -3.02 -24.42 12.32
C LYS A 176 -3.29 -23.31 11.30
N ALA A 177 -2.43 -22.31 11.23
CA ALA A 177 -2.40 -21.30 10.20
C ALA A 177 -0.97 -21.17 9.65
N THR A 178 -0.85 -20.75 8.40
CA THR A 178 0.44 -20.52 7.73
C THR A 178 0.78 -19.04 7.60
N ALA A 179 -0.20 -18.17 7.75
CA ALA A 179 -0.03 -16.73 7.65
C ALA A 179 -0.88 -15.99 8.67
N LEU A 180 -0.53 -14.72 8.88
CA LEU A 180 -1.29 -13.77 9.70
C LEU A 180 -1.83 -12.66 8.79
N MET A 181 -3.10 -12.30 8.96
CA MET A 181 -3.70 -11.12 8.35
C MET A 181 -4.10 -10.14 9.45
N LYS A 182 -3.59 -8.92 9.38
CA LYS A 182 -3.91 -7.89 10.36
C LYS A 182 -5.33 -7.35 10.15
N GLY A 183 -6.14 -7.37 11.18
CA GLY A 183 -7.44 -6.70 11.24
C GLY A 183 -7.36 -5.30 11.84
N SER A 184 -8.32 -4.96 12.72
CA SER A 184 -8.51 -3.63 13.31
C SER A 184 -7.73 -3.38 14.61
N LEU A 185 -6.52 -3.94 14.74
CA LEU A 185 -5.62 -3.67 15.86
C LEU A 185 -4.41 -2.83 15.39
N HIS A 186 -3.65 -2.25 16.31
CA HIS A 186 -2.42 -1.54 15.98
C HIS A 186 -1.32 -2.49 15.51
N THR A 187 -0.49 -2.01 14.57
CA THR A 187 0.57 -2.86 14.00
C THR A 187 1.62 -3.27 15.03
N ASP A 188 1.92 -2.40 15.97
CA ASP A 188 2.84 -2.65 17.09
C ASP A 188 2.34 -3.76 18.03
N GLU A 189 1.03 -3.82 18.31
CA GLU A 189 0.43 -4.91 19.11
C GLU A 189 0.69 -6.28 18.45
N LEU A 190 0.41 -6.39 17.15
CA LEU A 190 0.65 -7.64 16.42
C LEU A 190 2.14 -7.95 16.33
N MET A 191 2.95 -6.95 15.98
CA MET A 191 4.39 -7.16 15.80
C MET A 191 5.10 -7.50 17.10
N ALA A 192 4.65 -6.98 18.26
CA ALA A 192 5.19 -7.37 19.56
C ALA A 192 5.09 -8.88 19.79
N GLU A 193 3.94 -9.49 19.47
CA GLU A 193 3.74 -10.93 19.57
C GLU A 193 4.55 -11.71 18.52
N VAL A 194 4.59 -11.22 17.28
CA VAL A 194 5.34 -11.87 16.18
C VAL A 194 6.84 -11.93 16.48
N VAL A 195 7.42 -10.85 17.04
CA VAL A 195 8.86 -10.79 17.33
C VAL A 195 9.23 -11.24 18.73
N SER A 196 8.28 -11.69 19.55
CA SER A 196 8.56 -12.25 20.89
C SER A 196 9.62 -13.35 20.81
N ARG A 197 10.56 -13.36 21.76
CA ARG A 197 11.64 -14.35 21.78
C ARG A 197 11.15 -15.74 22.17
N GLU A 198 10.19 -15.81 23.08
CA GLU A 198 9.72 -17.06 23.66
C GLU A 198 8.50 -17.63 22.92
N THR A 199 7.57 -16.77 22.57
CA THR A 199 6.25 -17.12 22.03
C THR A 199 6.03 -16.71 20.58
N GLY A 200 6.94 -15.94 19.99
CA GLY A 200 6.79 -15.40 18.63
C GLY A 200 7.18 -16.34 17.49
N LEU A 201 7.32 -15.76 16.32
CA LEU A 201 7.66 -16.43 15.06
C LEU A 201 9.10 -16.15 14.62
N ARG A 202 9.94 -15.65 15.53
CA ARG A 202 11.35 -15.33 15.21
C ARG A 202 12.12 -16.55 14.74
N THR A 203 12.92 -16.33 13.71
CA THR A 203 13.94 -17.25 13.23
C THR A 203 15.30 -16.54 13.26
N GLU A 204 16.34 -17.17 12.74
CA GLU A 204 17.65 -16.53 12.51
C GLU A 204 17.64 -15.54 11.34
N ARG A 205 16.58 -15.52 10.54
CA ARG A 205 16.42 -14.61 9.40
C ARG A 205 15.85 -13.28 9.86
N ARG A 206 16.22 -12.20 9.15
CA ARG A 206 15.62 -10.88 9.33
C ARG A 206 14.21 -10.86 8.79
N ILE A 207 13.33 -10.15 9.48
CA ILE A 207 12.00 -9.79 8.93
C ILE A 207 12.23 -8.72 7.87
N THR A 208 11.64 -8.94 6.70
CA THR A 208 11.62 -7.99 5.59
C THR A 208 10.18 -7.73 5.18
N HIS A 209 9.96 -6.69 4.39
CA HIS A 209 8.64 -6.43 3.81
C HIS A 209 8.77 -6.29 2.29
N ALA A 210 7.68 -6.59 1.60
CA ALA A 210 7.54 -6.36 0.17
C ALA A 210 6.18 -5.72 -0.09
N PHE A 211 6.14 -4.82 -1.08
CA PHE A 211 4.88 -4.26 -1.59
C PHE A 211 4.56 -4.90 -2.93
N LEU A 212 3.31 -5.30 -3.11
CA LEU A 212 2.76 -5.69 -4.40
C LEU A 212 2.02 -4.46 -4.96
N MET A 213 2.48 -3.96 -6.11
CA MET A 213 1.94 -2.76 -6.77
C MET A 213 1.61 -3.06 -8.24
#